data_2f035d7eac03fdbb15d133a79f44a154
#
_entry.id   2f035d7eac03fdbb15d133a79f44a154
#
_cell.length_a   1.000
_cell.length_b   1.000
_cell.length_c   1.000
_cell.angle_alpha   90.00
_cell.angle_beta   90.00
_cell.angle_gamma   90.00
#
_symmetry.space_group_name_H-M   'P 1'
#
loop_
_entity.id
_entity.type
_entity.pdbx_description
1 polymer ?
#
loop_
_entity_poly.entity_id
_entity_poly.type
_entity_poly.pdbx_seq_one_letter_code
_entity_poly.pdbx_strand_id
1 'polypeptide(L)'
;MIQHSWLPYELCPGIQRHDFSAESLFEVLSNDYNIKVIEGHQTIKARLASNEECKLLNLSDPGVVLTVDAIEYSHAHRPVEFSVSIFNPLIHPLKQINRAE
;
A
#
# COMPACT_ATOMS: atom_id res chain seq x y z
N MET A 1 -4.55 10.08 2.36
CA MET A 1 -3.58 9.09 1.83
C MET A 1 -3.77 8.93 0.34
N ILE A 2 -2.69 8.89 -0.38
CA ILE A 2 -2.67 8.55 -1.80
C ILE A 2 -2.01 7.18 -1.92
N GLN A 3 -2.65 6.24 -2.62
CA GLN A 3 -2.11 4.90 -2.76
C GLN A 3 -2.25 4.40 -4.19
N HIS A 4 -1.16 3.82 -4.70
CA HIS A 4 -1.12 3.15 -5.98
C HIS A 4 -0.67 1.71 -5.76
N SER A 5 -1.38 0.77 -6.38
CA SER A 5 -1.05 -0.65 -6.31
C SER A 5 -0.91 -1.23 -7.71
N TRP A 6 0.06 -2.11 -7.87
CA TRP A 6 0.30 -2.84 -9.10
C TRP A 6 0.27 -4.33 -8.79
N LEU A 7 -0.43 -5.08 -9.64
CA LEU A 7 -0.57 -6.53 -9.49
C LEU A 7 -0.22 -7.21 -10.82
N PRO A 8 0.42 -8.38 -10.77
CA PRO A 8 0.64 -9.17 -11.99
C PRO A 8 -0.69 -9.67 -12.54
N TYR A 9 -1.10 -9.13 -13.68
CA TYR A 9 -2.41 -9.47 -14.27
C TYR A 9 -2.57 -10.97 -14.52
N GLU A 10 -1.49 -11.64 -14.87
CA GLU A 10 -1.50 -13.09 -15.15
C GLU A 10 -1.92 -13.92 -13.94
N LEU A 11 -1.68 -13.44 -12.72
CA LEU A 11 -2.03 -14.13 -11.49
C LEU A 11 -3.46 -13.87 -11.05
N CYS A 12 -4.04 -12.76 -11.47
CA CYS A 12 -5.36 -12.33 -11.01
C CYS A 12 -6.16 -11.69 -12.16
N PRO A 13 -6.43 -12.44 -13.24
CA PRO A 13 -7.18 -11.89 -14.37
C PRO A 13 -8.58 -11.46 -13.94
N GLY A 14 -8.99 -10.28 -14.40
CA GLY A 14 -10.31 -9.74 -14.07
C GLY A 14 -10.40 -9.04 -12.71
N ILE A 15 -9.28 -8.89 -12.00
CA ILE A 15 -9.29 -8.26 -10.67
C ILE A 15 -9.77 -6.81 -10.71
N GLN A 16 -9.62 -6.13 -11.84
CA GLN A 16 -10.09 -4.76 -12.01
C GLN A 16 -11.61 -4.61 -11.96
N ARG A 17 -12.37 -5.72 -11.99
CA ARG A 17 -13.83 -5.70 -11.84
C ARG A 17 -14.27 -5.48 -10.39
N HIS A 18 -13.36 -5.68 -9.45
CA HIS A 18 -13.67 -5.51 -8.03
C HIS A 18 -13.58 -4.04 -7.62
N ASP A 19 -14.44 -3.66 -6.71
CA ASP A 19 -14.46 -2.32 -6.13
C ASP A 19 -13.70 -2.34 -4.79
N PHE A 20 -12.44 -1.94 -4.81
CA PHE A 20 -11.60 -1.96 -3.63
C PHE A 20 -11.86 -0.79 -2.66
N SER A 21 -12.82 0.08 -2.97
CA SER A 21 -13.36 0.98 -1.96
C SER A 21 -14.28 0.26 -0.97
N ALA A 22 -14.84 -0.90 -1.39
CA ALA A 22 -15.76 -1.72 -0.59
C ALA A 22 -15.19 -3.09 -0.23
N GLU A 23 -14.18 -3.57 -0.95
CA GLU A 23 -13.63 -4.92 -0.79
C GLU A 23 -12.15 -4.84 -0.39
N SER A 24 -11.70 -5.79 0.42
CA SER A 24 -10.28 -5.93 0.77
C SER A 24 -9.55 -6.66 -0.36
N LEU A 25 -8.45 -6.06 -0.85
CA LEU A 25 -7.63 -6.66 -1.90
C LEU A 25 -7.12 -8.04 -1.49
N PHE A 26 -6.62 -8.19 -0.26
CA PHE A 26 -6.06 -9.46 0.19
C PHE A 26 -7.11 -10.55 0.34
N GLU A 27 -8.33 -10.19 0.74
CA GLU A 27 -9.45 -11.13 0.77
C GLU A 27 -9.86 -11.57 -0.63
N VAL A 28 -9.90 -10.65 -1.59
CA VAL A 28 -10.20 -10.98 -2.98
C VAL A 28 -9.13 -11.91 -3.56
N LEU A 29 -7.86 -11.61 -3.34
CA LEU A 29 -6.76 -12.46 -3.80
C LEU A 29 -6.86 -13.87 -3.22
N SER A 30 -7.20 -13.99 -1.93
CA SER A 30 -7.35 -15.28 -1.27
C SER A 30 -8.57 -16.04 -1.75
N ASN A 31 -9.73 -15.39 -1.80
CA ASN A 31 -11.01 -16.03 -2.07
C ASN A 31 -11.24 -16.35 -3.54
N ASP A 32 -10.87 -15.42 -4.43
CA ASP A 32 -11.19 -15.53 -5.84
C ASP A 32 -10.03 -16.08 -6.69
N TYR A 33 -8.79 -15.92 -6.22
CA TYR A 33 -7.60 -16.31 -6.98
C TYR A 33 -6.72 -17.32 -6.26
N ASN A 34 -7.10 -17.72 -5.06
CA ASN A 34 -6.32 -18.65 -4.22
C ASN A 34 -4.88 -18.18 -4.00
N ILE A 35 -4.70 -16.87 -3.86
CA ILE A 35 -3.41 -16.23 -3.59
C ILE A 35 -3.42 -15.75 -2.15
N LYS A 36 -2.58 -16.37 -1.31
CA LYS A 36 -2.44 -15.98 0.08
C LYS A 36 -1.16 -15.18 0.28
N VAL A 37 -1.29 -13.95 0.75
CA VAL A 37 -0.15 -13.11 1.10
C VAL A 37 0.39 -13.57 2.44
N ILE A 38 1.68 -13.94 2.48
CA ILE A 38 2.31 -14.49 3.68
C ILE A 38 3.51 -13.68 4.17
N GLU A 39 4.03 -12.76 3.35
CA GLU A 39 5.20 -11.98 3.69
C GLU A 39 5.10 -10.62 3.02
N GLY A 40 5.51 -9.57 3.72
CA GLY A 40 5.55 -8.23 3.18
C GLY A 40 6.85 -7.54 3.52
N HIS A 41 7.41 -6.79 2.57
CA HIS A 41 8.60 -5.97 2.76
C HIS A 41 8.23 -4.51 2.53
N GLN A 42 8.51 -3.65 3.51
CA GLN A 42 8.19 -2.25 3.44
C GLN A 42 9.44 -1.39 3.58
N THR A 43 9.47 -0.31 2.81
CA THR A 43 10.47 0.75 2.96
C THR A 43 9.73 2.04 3.25
N ILE A 44 10.04 2.65 4.39
CA ILE A 44 9.40 3.88 4.86
C ILE A 44 10.40 5.02 4.75
N LYS A 45 9.98 6.09 4.06
CA LYS A 45 10.82 7.28 3.85
C LYS A 45 10.01 8.54 4.13
N ALA A 46 10.73 9.63 4.38
CA ALA A 46 10.15 10.95 4.44
C ALA A 46 10.79 11.82 3.35
N ARG A 47 10.00 12.66 2.71
CA ARG A 47 10.50 13.61 1.71
C ARG A 47 9.64 14.85 1.68
N LEU A 48 10.13 15.88 1.01
CA LEU A 48 9.31 17.07 0.76
C LEU A 48 8.17 16.71 -0.19
N ALA A 49 7.00 17.25 0.11
CA ALA A 49 5.82 17.08 -0.71
C ALA A 49 5.90 17.97 -1.94
N SER A 50 5.36 17.51 -3.07
CA SER A 50 5.12 18.35 -4.23
C SER A 50 3.95 19.31 -3.96
N ASN A 51 3.80 20.34 -4.80
CA ASN A 51 2.66 21.26 -4.68
C ASN A 51 1.33 20.55 -4.83
N GLU A 52 1.24 19.57 -5.72
CA GLU A 52 0.04 18.79 -5.91
C GLU A 52 -0.27 17.94 -4.68
N GLU A 53 0.75 17.32 -4.09
CA GLU A 53 0.57 16.52 -2.87
C GLU A 53 0.13 17.38 -1.70
N CYS A 54 0.66 18.59 -1.57
CA CYS A 54 0.20 19.52 -0.54
C CYS A 54 -1.29 19.81 -0.65
N LYS A 55 -1.79 19.97 -1.86
CA LYS A 55 -3.22 20.22 -2.11
C LYS A 55 -4.05 18.96 -1.81
N LEU A 56 -3.63 17.79 -2.30
CA LEU A 56 -4.38 16.55 -2.14
C LEU A 56 -4.39 16.05 -0.71
N LEU A 57 -3.32 16.27 0.04
CA LEU A 57 -3.16 15.78 1.41
C LEU A 57 -3.39 16.85 2.47
N ASN A 58 -3.81 18.04 2.06
CA ASN A 58 -4.08 19.15 2.98
C ASN A 58 -2.86 19.52 3.83
N LEU A 59 -1.72 19.68 3.18
CA LEU A 59 -0.46 20.07 3.81
C LEU A 59 -0.17 21.55 3.57
N SER A 60 0.47 22.19 4.54
CA SER A 60 1.04 23.51 4.35
C SER A 60 2.29 23.42 3.49
N ASP A 61 2.57 24.44 2.68
CA ASP A 61 3.77 24.51 1.87
C ASP A 61 4.85 25.35 2.61
N PRO A 62 6.07 24.82 2.85
CA PRO A 62 6.54 23.50 2.46
C PRO A 62 5.97 22.40 3.35
N GLY A 63 5.62 21.28 2.76
CA GLY A 63 5.10 20.13 3.47
C GLY A 63 6.01 18.92 3.39
N VAL A 64 5.83 18.00 4.32
CA VAL A 64 6.56 16.73 4.36
C VAL A 64 5.56 15.59 4.29
N VAL A 65 5.85 14.58 3.48
CA VAL A 65 5.06 13.35 3.40
C VAL A 65 5.88 12.17 3.88
N LEU A 66 5.18 11.17 4.43
CA LEU A 66 5.72 9.83 4.59
C LEU A 66 5.34 9.00 3.38
N THR A 67 6.28 8.22 2.86
CA THR A 67 6.02 7.27 1.79
C THR A 67 6.31 5.86 2.27
N VAL A 68 5.46 4.93 1.88
CA VAL A 68 5.66 3.51 2.17
C VAL A 68 5.61 2.77 0.85
N ASP A 69 6.75 2.18 0.48
CA ASP A 69 6.84 1.26 -0.64
C ASP A 69 6.74 -0.15 -0.08
N ALA A 70 5.84 -0.96 -0.61
CA ALA A 70 5.61 -2.30 -0.10
C ALA A 70 5.59 -3.32 -1.24
N ILE A 71 6.22 -4.47 -1.00
CA ILE A 71 6.11 -5.63 -1.87
C ILE A 71 5.54 -6.76 -1.03
N GLU A 72 4.43 -7.35 -1.50
CA GLU A 72 3.79 -8.47 -0.84
C GLU A 72 4.06 -9.75 -1.61
N TYR A 73 4.32 -10.84 -0.87
CA TYR A 73 4.70 -12.12 -1.43
C TYR A 73 3.73 -13.21 -0.98
N SER A 74 3.41 -14.11 -1.89
CA SER A 74 2.80 -15.39 -1.56
C SER A 74 3.90 -16.43 -1.30
N HIS A 75 3.52 -17.71 -1.11
CA HIS A 75 4.51 -18.74 -0.87
C HIS A 75 5.45 -18.92 -2.07
N ALA A 76 6.60 -19.57 -1.82
CA ALA A 76 7.70 -19.66 -2.76
C ALA A 76 8.29 -18.29 -3.13
N HIS A 77 8.13 -17.29 -2.23
CA HIS A 77 8.66 -15.93 -2.41
C HIS A 77 8.22 -15.29 -3.73
N ARG A 78 6.96 -15.54 -4.13
CA ARG A 78 6.39 -14.99 -5.36
C ARG A 78 5.81 -13.61 -5.09
N PRO A 79 6.29 -12.55 -5.76
CA PRO A 79 5.70 -11.22 -5.58
C PRO A 79 4.31 -11.17 -6.21
N VAL A 80 3.34 -10.66 -5.45
CA VAL A 80 1.93 -10.60 -5.88
C VAL A 80 1.37 -9.19 -5.85
N GLU A 81 2.00 -8.26 -5.14
CA GLU A 81 1.61 -6.86 -5.15
C GLU A 81 2.81 -5.97 -4.88
N PHE A 82 2.88 -4.86 -5.59
CA PHE A 82 3.73 -3.72 -5.26
C PHE A 82 2.83 -2.52 -5.03
N SER A 83 3.05 -1.79 -3.94
CA SER A 83 2.28 -0.59 -3.65
C SER A 83 3.17 0.57 -3.21
N VAL A 84 2.71 1.78 -3.51
CA VAL A 84 3.30 3.02 -3.00
C VAL A 84 2.18 3.79 -2.32
N SER A 85 2.39 4.12 -1.05
CA SER A 85 1.45 4.90 -0.26
C SER A 85 2.10 6.19 0.18
N ILE A 86 1.36 7.30 0.11
CA ILE A 86 1.83 8.63 0.46
C ILE A 86 0.88 9.20 1.50
N PHE A 87 1.44 9.61 2.65
CA PHE A 87 0.65 10.03 3.81
C PHE A 87 0.99 11.44 4.24
N ASN A 88 -0.03 12.14 4.74
CA ASN A 88 0.16 13.29 5.59
C ASN A 88 0.48 12.76 7.01
N PRO A 89 1.73 12.90 7.52
CA PRO A 89 2.11 12.30 8.80
C PRO A 89 1.42 12.93 10.00
N LEU A 90 0.86 14.14 9.86
CA LEU A 90 0.15 14.81 10.94
C LEU A 90 -1.25 14.23 11.14
N ILE A 91 -1.86 13.71 10.06
CA ILE A 91 -3.21 13.15 10.10
C ILE A 91 -3.16 11.63 10.24
N HIS A 92 -2.22 10.98 9.56
CA HIS A 92 -2.11 9.53 9.52
C HIS A 92 -0.71 9.10 10.00
N PRO A 93 -0.42 9.17 11.30
CA PRO A 93 0.89 8.71 11.80
C PRO A 93 1.02 7.20 11.65
N LEU A 94 2.23 6.74 11.31
CA LEU A 94 2.53 5.32 11.31
C LEU A 94 2.82 4.88 12.75
N LYS A 95 2.18 3.79 13.16
CA LYS A 95 2.35 3.23 14.50
C LYS A 95 2.85 1.80 14.39
N GLN A 96 3.73 1.44 15.28
CA GLN A 96 4.25 0.09 15.38
C GLN A 96 4.18 -0.37 16.83
N ILE A 97 3.72 -1.59 17.05
CA ILE A 97 3.67 -2.21 18.36
C ILE A 97 4.63 -3.39 18.35
N ASN A 98 5.63 -3.33 19.22
CA ASN A 98 6.59 -4.42 19.41
C ASN A 98 6.25 -5.13 20.70
N ARG A 99 6.23 -6.46 20.65
CA ARG A 99 5.97 -7.28 21.82
C ARG A 99 7.13 -8.23 22.03
N ALA A 100 7.62 -8.29 23.26
CA ALA A 100 8.59 -9.29 23.66
C ALA A 100 7.86 -10.61 23.96
N GLU A 101 8.41 -11.70 23.47
CA GLU A 101 7.89 -13.04 23.73
C GLU A 101 8.57 -13.68 24.93
#